data_766f688f76417c62a4df27466c01ebdd
#
_entry.id   766f688f76417c62a4df27466c01ebdd
#
_cell.length_a   1.000
_cell.length_b   1.000
_cell.length_c   1.000
_cell.angle_alpha   90.00
_cell.angle_beta   90.00
_cell.angle_gamma   90.00
#
_symmetry.space_group_name_H-M   'P 1'
#
loop_
_entity.id
_entity.type
_entity.pdbx_description
1 polymer ?
#
loop_
_entity_poly.entity_id
_entity_poly.type
_entity_poly.pdbx_seq_one_letter_code
_entity_poly.pdbx_strand_id
1 'polypeptide(L)'
;FLIGLLILSSIVFIKHLMNRMNSYIEKNGKMCMGAVVEQMQQTYELQTNGYYSQLHLVEGYLLQKKELSLETEENRNFFEAWERESESTLLFLQENGKAITADGTKMRIDIPSKLLLDLRNGRNIAKLVAWNHEEIQNGAYLVAIPCQPYRVDGETYTAVGTVYNHAKLDSMLKLKGYHGNAYLFLLDNEGNITYTNQSKDVFFRNYSLLKHLRKSQAITEGEAETLQKRLAAREQGVELLGGKSPYYLGYCPIESNHSMLICIVKKGVVDNTLTEYQKAVSF
;
A
#
# COMPACT_ATOMS: atom_id res chain seq x y z
N PHE A 1 48.72 -40.41 3.04
CA PHE A 1 47.38 -40.75 3.52
C PHE A 1 46.88 -39.73 4.55
N LEU A 2 47.64 -39.40 5.59
CA LEU A 2 47.27 -38.49 6.67
C LEU A 2 46.97 -37.06 6.18
N ILE A 3 47.79 -36.52 5.27
CA ILE A 3 47.61 -35.19 4.67
C ILE A 3 46.33 -35.10 3.87
N GLY A 4 45.96 -36.15 3.09
CA GLY A 4 44.71 -36.19 2.35
C GLY A 4 43.48 -36.18 3.27
N LEU A 5 43.55 -36.83 4.42
CA LEU A 5 42.47 -36.88 5.41
C LEU A 5 42.27 -35.53 6.12
N LEU A 6 43.38 -34.83 6.41
CA LEU A 6 43.37 -33.47 6.96
C LEU A 6 42.76 -32.46 5.98
N ILE A 7 43.11 -32.53 4.69
CA ILE A 7 42.55 -31.67 3.67
C ILE A 7 41.04 -31.92 3.53
N LEU A 8 40.62 -33.19 3.49
CA LEU A 8 39.20 -33.56 3.37
C LEU A 8 38.39 -33.05 4.57
N SER A 9 38.91 -33.21 5.81
CA SER A 9 38.25 -32.73 7.01
C SER A 9 38.16 -31.21 7.05
N SER A 10 39.18 -30.50 6.58
CA SER A 10 39.16 -29.04 6.46
C SER A 10 38.10 -28.54 5.44
N ILE A 11 37.97 -29.22 4.31
CA ILE A 11 36.96 -28.89 3.31
C ILE A 11 35.53 -29.09 3.86
N VAL A 12 35.31 -30.22 4.56
CA VAL A 12 34.02 -30.52 5.20
C VAL A 12 33.68 -29.47 6.28
N PHE A 13 34.68 -29.12 7.10
CA PHE A 13 34.53 -28.11 8.15
C PHE A 13 34.20 -26.70 7.56
N ILE A 14 34.92 -26.28 6.53
CA ILE A 14 34.68 -25.02 5.83
C ILE A 14 33.28 -25.02 5.23
N LYS A 15 32.86 -26.10 4.57
CA LYS A 15 31.53 -26.22 4.01
C LYS A 15 30.44 -26.15 5.09
N HIS A 16 30.66 -26.77 6.23
CA HIS A 16 29.74 -26.71 7.37
C HIS A 16 29.64 -25.30 7.94
N LEU A 17 30.76 -24.59 8.11
CA LEU A 17 30.76 -23.18 8.54
C LEU A 17 30.06 -22.28 7.54
N MET A 18 30.30 -22.42 6.24
CA MET A 18 29.65 -21.66 5.21
C MET A 18 28.12 -21.87 5.23
N ASN A 19 27.66 -23.11 5.38
CA ASN A 19 26.24 -23.42 5.48
C ASN A 19 25.58 -22.77 6.71
N ARG A 20 26.25 -22.81 7.86
CA ARG A 20 25.78 -22.13 9.08
C ARG A 20 25.71 -20.63 8.90
N MET A 21 26.75 -20.04 8.31
CA MET A 21 26.80 -18.60 8.05
C MET A 21 25.69 -18.15 7.07
N ASN A 22 25.49 -18.90 5.99
CA ASN A 22 24.41 -18.63 5.04
C ASN A 22 23.03 -18.71 5.69
N SER A 23 22.78 -19.74 6.52
CA SER A 23 21.52 -19.88 7.26
C SER A 23 21.31 -18.73 8.25
N TYR A 24 22.37 -18.27 8.92
CA TYR A 24 22.30 -17.12 9.82
C TYR A 24 21.99 -15.80 9.07
N ILE A 25 22.66 -15.56 7.93
CA ILE A 25 22.42 -14.40 7.07
C ILE A 25 20.97 -14.41 6.56
N GLU A 26 20.48 -15.56 6.09
CA GLU A 26 19.11 -15.70 5.62
C GLU A 26 18.09 -15.42 6.72
N LYS A 27 18.29 -15.97 7.92
CA LYS A 27 17.42 -15.74 9.07
C LYS A 27 17.36 -14.25 9.42
N ASN A 28 18.51 -13.59 9.48
CA ASN A 28 18.59 -12.17 9.79
C ASN A 28 17.97 -11.32 8.65
N GLY A 29 18.17 -11.71 7.39
CA GLY A 29 17.55 -11.07 6.24
C GLY A 29 16.01 -11.11 6.30
N LYS A 30 15.45 -12.29 6.64
CA LYS A 30 14.00 -12.43 6.84
C LYS A 30 13.50 -11.58 8.01
N MET A 31 14.21 -11.55 9.13
CA MET A 31 13.82 -10.72 10.29
C MET A 31 13.85 -9.23 9.95
N CYS A 32 14.92 -8.76 9.30
CA CYS A 32 15.05 -7.37 8.90
C CYS A 32 13.93 -6.97 7.92
N MET A 33 13.67 -7.81 6.93
CA MET A 33 12.62 -7.57 5.94
C MET A 33 11.23 -7.58 6.58
N GLY A 34 10.98 -8.46 7.54
CA GLY A 34 9.72 -8.50 8.31
C GLY A 34 9.48 -7.20 9.07
N ALA A 35 10.49 -6.73 9.80
CA ALA A 35 10.41 -5.47 10.54
C ALA A 35 10.15 -4.26 9.61
N VAL A 36 10.78 -4.23 8.43
CA VAL A 36 10.56 -3.16 7.44
C VAL A 36 9.12 -3.16 6.93
N VAL A 37 8.60 -4.32 6.55
CA VAL A 37 7.22 -4.43 6.03
C VAL A 37 6.19 -4.06 7.10
N GLU A 38 6.41 -4.52 8.34
CA GLU A 38 5.56 -4.18 9.48
C GLU A 38 5.57 -2.68 9.78
N GLN A 39 6.74 -2.05 9.79
CA GLN A 39 6.85 -0.60 9.98
C GLN A 39 6.12 0.18 8.88
N MET A 40 6.24 -0.26 7.63
CA MET A 40 5.53 0.36 6.51
C MET A 40 4.02 0.20 6.63
N GLN A 41 3.55 -0.98 7.00
CA GLN A 41 2.13 -1.26 7.24
C GLN A 41 1.59 -0.34 8.35
N GLN A 42 2.28 -0.25 9.48
CA GLN A 42 1.89 0.62 10.60
C GLN A 42 1.84 2.09 10.17
N THR A 43 2.83 2.56 9.40
CA THR A 43 2.87 3.94 8.90
C THR A 43 1.69 4.22 7.96
N TYR A 44 1.42 3.31 7.03
CA TYR A 44 0.30 3.43 6.10
C TYR A 44 -1.05 3.45 6.84
N GLU A 45 -1.24 2.54 7.79
CA GLU A 45 -2.48 2.46 8.58
C GLU A 45 -2.69 3.69 9.44
N LEU A 46 -1.64 4.17 10.11
CA LEU A 46 -1.71 5.38 10.93
C LEU A 46 -2.16 6.59 10.10
N GLN A 47 -1.57 6.77 8.92
CA GLN A 47 -1.92 7.88 8.04
C GLN A 47 -3.33 7.73 7.46
N THR A 48 -3.71 6.53 7.01
CA THR A 48 -5.06 6.28 6.47
C THR A 48 -6.14 6.49 7.53
N ASN A 49 -5.92 6.02 8.75
CA ASN A 49 -6.82 6.26 9.88
C ASN A 49 -6.88 7.75 10.27
N GLY A 50 -5.77 8.47 10.12
CA GLY A 50 -5.75 9.93 10.26
C GLY A 50 -6.68 10.62 9.25
N TYR A 51 -6.67 10.19 8.00
CA TYR A 51 -7.59 10.71 6.97
C TYR A 51 -9.05 10.38 7.27
N TYR A 52 -9.36 9.16 7.72
CA TYR A 52 -10.73 8.84 8.16
C TYR A 52 -11.17 9.74 9.30
N SER A 53 -10.31 9.99 10.28
CA SER A 53 -10.62 10.88 11.42
C SER A 53 -10.89 12.31 10.96
N GLN A 54 -10.14 12.83 9.98
CA GLN A 54 -10.40 14.14 9.38
C GLN A 54 -11.75 14.19 8.65
N LEU A 55 -12.11 13.13 7.91
CA LEU A 55 -13.41 13.05 7.24
C LEU A 55 -14.58 12.96 8.23
N HIS A 56 -14.40 12.32 9.39
CA HIS A 56 -15.41 12.31 10.45
C HIS A 56 -15.66 13.71 11.05
N LEU A 57 -14.67 14.62 11.03
CA LEU A 57 -14.91 16.02 11.40
C LEU A 57 -15.83 16.71 10.38
N VAL A 58 -15.62 16.44 9.09
CA VAL A 58 -16.52 16.94 8.03
C VAL A 58 -17.92 16.36 8.19
N GLU A 59 -18.03 15.05 8.40
CA GLU A 59 -19.32 14.40 8.67
C GLU A 59 -20.04 15.05 9.86
N GLY A 60 -19.33 15.29 10.97
CA GLY A 60 -19.87 15.97 12.13
C GLY A 60 -20.41 17.37 11.80
N TYR A 61 -19.73 18.12 10.93
CA TYR A 61 -20.21 19.41 10.43
C TYR A 61 -21.48 19.27 9.57
N LEU A 62 -21.51 18.30 8.66
CA LEU A 62 -22.67 18.02 7.80
C LEU A 62 -23.92 17.66 8.62
N LEU A 63 -23.76 16.84 9.66
CA LEU A 63 -24.88 16.41 10.52
C LEU A 63 -25.52 17.55 11.33
N GLN A 64 -24.82 18.67 11.52
CA GLN A 64 -25.38 19.86 12.18
C GLN A 64 -26.26 20.69 11.25
N LYS A 65 -26.15 20.48 9.94
CA LYS A 65 -26.91 21.22 8.91
C LYS A 65 -28.00 20.31 8.33
N LYS A 66 -29.25 20.80 8.25
CA LYS A 66 -30.34 20.04 7.61
C LYS A 66 -30.15 19.92 6.09
N GLU A 67 -29.62 20.96 5.50
CA GLU A 67 -29.26 21.09 4.09
C GLU A 67 -28.04 21.99 3.99
N LEU A 68 -27.09 21.61 3.17
CA LEU A 68 -25.86 22.34 2.93
C LEU A 68 -25.94 23.03 1.57
N SER A 69 -25.69 24.34 1.53
CA SER A 69 -25.42 25.05 0.28
C SER A 69 -23.93 25.38 0.20
N LEU A 70 -23.28 24.95 -0.89
CA LEU A 70 -21.85 25.24 -1.12
C LEU A 70 -21.61 26.71 -1.45
N GLU A 71 -22.64 27.46 -1.85
CA GLU A 71 -22.54 28.88 -2.18
C GLU A 71 -22.46 29.79 -0.95
N THR A 72 -22.85 29.31 0.24
CA THR A 72 -22.78 30.13 1.45
C THR A 72 -21.35 30.41 1.84
N GLU A 73 -21.04 31.65 2.26
CA GLU A 73 -19.70 32.07 2.65
C GLU A 73 -19.16 31.23 3.82
N GLU A 74 -20.01 30.90 4.79
CA GLU A 74 -19.64 30.07 5.95
C GLU A 74 -19.14 28.69 5.51
N ASN A 75 -19.89 28.00 4.62
CA ASN A 75 -19.54 26.66 4.16
C ASN A 75 -18.30 26.70 3.26
N ARG A 76 -18.22 27.67 2.36
CA ARG A 76 -17.05 27.86 1.49
C ARG A 76 -15.79 28.06 2.32
N ASN A 77 -15.81 28.98 3.28
CA ASN A 77 -14.65 29.23 4.13
C ASN A 77 -14.23 27.99 4.94
N PHE A 78 -15.20 27.21 5.43
CA PHE A 78 -14.91 25.98 6.15
C PHE A 78 -14.22 24.94 5.25
N PHE A 79 -14.76 24.67 4.06
CA PHE A 79 -14.21 23.67 3.16
C PHE A 79 -12.89 24.10 2.53
N GLU A 80 -12.73 25.36 2.14
CA GLU A 80 -11.45 25.88 1.63
C GLU A 80 -10.34 25.80 2.70
N ALA A 81 -10.66 26.12 3.97
CA ALA A 81 -9.71 25.98 5.06
C ALA A 81 -9.32 24.51 5.27
N TRP A 82 -10.32 23.59 5.22
CA TRP A 82 -10.10 22.16 5.35
C TRP A 82 -9.24 21.59 4.22
N GLU A 83 -9.54 21.91 2.95
CA GLU A 83 -8.79 21.46 1.78
C GLU A 83 -7.34 21.97 1.79
N ARG A 84 -7.13 23.22 2.16
CA ARG A 84 -5.80 23.82 2.30
C ARG A 84 -4.98 23.13 3.39
N GLU A 85 -5.57 22.80 4.53
CA GLU A 85 -4.88 22.14 5.64
C GLU A 85 -4.59 20.68 5.37
N SER A 86 -5.53 19.99 4.70
CA SER A 86 -5.39 18.58 4.32
C SER A 86 -4.55 18.36 3.05
N GLU A 87 -4.27 19.40 2.27
CA GLU A 87 -3.62 19.32 0.95
C GLU A 87 -4.35 18.35 0.00
N SER A 88 -5.68 18.41 -0.03
CA SER A 88 -6.51 17.46 -0.76
C SER A 88 -7.82 18.09 -1.23
N THR A 89 -8.53 17.44 -2.14
CA THR A 89 -9.84 17.87 -2.62
C THR A 89 -10.94 17.12 -1.90
N LEU A 90 -11.87 17.84 -1.28
CA LEU A 90 -13.03 17.27 -0.59
C LEU A 90 -14.12 16.89 -1.58
N LEU A 91 -14.78 15.76 -1.35
CA LEU A 91 -15.82 15.20 -2.18
C LEU A 91 -17.05 14.80 -1.39
N PHE A 92 -18.21 15.06 -1.95
CA PHE A 92 -19.48 14.48 -1.53
C PHE A 92 -19.89 13.44 -2.57
N LEU A 93 -20.12 12.19 -2.13
CA LEU A 93 -20.29 11.03 -3.00
C LEU A 93 -21.73 10.49 -2.93
N GLN A 94 -22.30 10.19 -4.09
CA GLN A 94 -23.54 9.45 -4.24
C GLN A 94 -23.27 7.95 -4.42
N GLU A 95 -24.26 7.10 -4.15
CA GLU A 95 -24.18 5.64 -4.31
C GLU A 95 -23.86 5.18 -5.73
N ASN A 96 -24.07 6.00 -6.74
CA ASN A 96 -23.84 5.69 -8.14
C ASN A 96 -22.50 6.18 -8.69
N GLY A 97 -21.61 6.69 -7.80
CA GLY A 97 -20.31 7.23 -8.15
C GLY A 97 -20.32 8.67 -8.69
N LYS A 98 -21.47 9.34 -8.71
CA LYS A 98 -21.49 10.78 -8.92
C LYS A 98 -20.92 11.48 -7.69
N ALA A 99 -20.23 12.58 -7.91
CA ALA A 99 -19.61 13.37 -6.86
C ALA A 99 -19.79 14.87 -7.15
N ILE A 100 -19.74 15.66 -6.08
CA ILE A 100 -19.55 17.10 -6.14
C ILE A 100 -18.38 17.46 -5.23
N THR A 101 -17.49 18.33 -5.69
CA THR A 101 -16.40 18.88 -4.89
C THR A 101 -16.88 20.02 -4.01
N ALA A 102 -16.08 20.43 -3.05
CA ALA A 102 -16.42 21.54 -2.15
C ALA A 102 -16.59 22.88 -2.89
N ASP A 103 -15.96 23.04 -4.06
CA ASP A 103 -16.12 24.22 -4.94
C ASP A 103 -17.39 24.15 -5.83
N GLY A 104 -18.18 23.08 -5.71
CA GLY A 104 -19.42 22.89 -6.49
C GLY A 104 -19.23 22.20 -7.84
N THR A 105 -18.02 21.77 -8.20
CA THR A 105 -17.78 21.08 -9.47
C THR A 105 -18.37 19.66 -9.43
N LYS A 106 -19.35 19.41 -10.32
CA LYS A 106 -19.98 18.09 -10.45
C LYS A 106 -19.16 17.20 -11.36
N MET A 107 -18.94 15.95 -10.92
CA MET A 107 -18.17 14.96 -11.68
C MET A 107 -18.68 13.54 -11.47
N ARG A 108 -18.15 12.62 -12.23
CA ARG A 108 -18.32 11.19 -12.01
C ARG A 108 -16.94 10.55 -11.80
N ILE A 109 -16.78 9.88 -10.67
CA ILE A 109 -15.56 9.12 -10.36
C ILE A 109 -15.77 7.69 -10.81
N ASP A 110 -14.78 7.13 -11.52
CA ASP A 110 -14.80 5.72 -11.90
C ASP A 110 -14.39 4.85 -10.68
N ILE A 111 -15.31 4.78 -9.72
CA ILE A 111 -15.15 3.93 -8.53
C ILE A 111 -15.66 2.54 -8.89
N PRO A 112 -14.83 1.48 -8.72
CA PRO A 112 -15.28 0.11 -8.90
C PRO A 112 -16.54 -0.21 -8.09
N SER A 113 -17.49 -0.93 -8.69
CA SER A 113 -18.79 -1.24 -8.06
C SER A 113 -18.64 -1.89 -6.68
N LYS A 114 -17.60 -2.68 -6.46
CA LYS A 114 -17.27 -3.31 -5.19
C LYS A 114 -16.99 -2.27 -4.09
N LEU A 115 -16.25 -1.20 -4.40
CA LEU A 115 -15.95 -0.13 -3.43
C LEU A 115 -17.20 0.72 -3.12
N LEU A 116 -18.07 0.95 -4.11
CA LEU A 116 -19.37 1.59 -3.87
C LEU A 116 -20.25 0.73 -2.95
N LEU A 117 -20.18 -0.60 -3.13
CA LEU A 117 -20.88 -1.54 -2.24
C LEU A 117 -20.28 -1.53 -0.83
N ASP A 118 -18.96 -1.42 -0.69
CA ASP A 118 -18.31 -1.30 0.62
C ASP A 118 -18.78 -0.05 1.35
N LEU A 119 -18.80 1.13 0.70
CA LEU A 119 -19.36 2.36 1.28
C LEU A 119 -20.84 2.18 1.68
N ARG A 120 -21.66 1.58 0.83
CA ARG A 120 -23.08 1.29 1.12
C ARG A 120 -23.24 0.36 2.33
N ASN A 121 -22.31 -0.57 2.54
CA ASN A 121 -22.28 -1.48 3.69
C ASN A 121 -21.64 -0.88 4.94
N GLY A 122 -21.40 0.42 4.98
CA GLY A 122 -20.83 1.11 6.13
C GLY A 122 -19.31 0.94 6.29
N ARG A 123 -18.59 0.57 5.21
CA ARG A 123 -17.14 0.38 5.24
C ARG A 123 -16.41 1.56 4.65
N ASN A 124 -15.35 1.99 5.33
CA ASN A 124 -14.42 2.99 4.80
C ASN A 124 -13.64 2.43 3.60
N ILE A 125 -13.30 3.31 2.67
CA ILE A 125 -12.46 2.95 1.53
C ILE A 125 -11.22 3.86 1.44
N ALA A 126 -10.09 3.28 0.99
CA ALA A 126 -8.87 4.00 0.69
C ALA A 126 -8.18 3.30 -0.49
N LYS A 127 -8.36 3.82 -1.70
CA LYS A 127 -7.95 3.15 -2.95
C LYS A 127 -7.51 4.15 -4.01
N LEU A 128 -6.64 3.70 -4.92
CA LEU A 128 -6.39 4.43 -6.16
C LEU A 128 -7.61 4.31 -7.09
N VAL A 129 -8.04 5.44 -7.62
CA VAL A 129 -9.13 5.55 -8.58
C VAL A 129 -8.68 6.32 -9.81
N ALA A 130 -9.35 6.10 -10.94
CA ALA A 130 -9.16 6.94 -12.12
C ALA A 130 -9.74 8.33 -11.82
N TRP A 131 -8.90 9.35 -11.96
CA TRP A 131 -9.26 10.73 -11.72
C TRP A 131 -8.90 11.57 -12.94
N ASN A 132 -9.88 12.19 -13.56
CA ASN A 132 -9.70 13.06 -14.71
C ASN A 132 -10.11 14.48 -14.31
N HIS A 133 -9.31 15.14 -13.53
CA HIS A 133 -9.43 16.55 -13.21
C HIS A 133 -8.15 17.29 -13.62
N GLU A 134 -8.25 18.58 -13.94
CA GLU A 134 -7.16 19.36 -14.53
C GLU A 134 -5.86 19.35 -13.70
N GLU A 135 -5.96 19.20 -12.39
CA GLU A 135 -4.79 19.23 -11.49
C GLU A 135 -4.17 17.86 -11.17
N ILE A 136 -4.87 16.76 -11.41
CA ILE A 136 -4.41 15.40 -11.06
C ILE A 136 -4.46 14.51 -12.30
N GLN A 137 -3.36 14.47 -13.03
CA GLN A 137 -3.17 13.51 -14.12
C GLN A 137 -2.69 12.16 -13.56
N ASN A 138 -3.17 11.04 -14.14
CA ASN A 138 -2.69 9.67 -13.86
C ASN A 138 -3.16 8.99 -12.58
N GLY A 139 -4.34 9.34 -12.05
CA GLY A 139 -4.94 8.65 -10.92
C GLY A 139 -4.77 9.37 -9.58
N ALA A 140 -5.73 9.16 -8.73
CA ALA A 140 -5.81 9.79 -7.43
C ALA A 140 -6.01 8.75 -6.32
N TYR A 141 -5.53 9.05 -5.14
CA TYR A 141 -5.78 8.24 -3.95
C TYR A 141 -7.05 8.76 -3.26
N LEU A 142 -8.16 8.04 -3.46
CA LEU A 142 -9.44 8.31 -2.83
C LEU A 142 -9.49 7.68 -1.45
N VAL A 143 -9.80 8.48 -0.44
CA VAL A 143 -10.18 8.05 0.90
C VAL A 143 -11.61 8.51 1.15
N ALA A 144 -12.51 7.61 1.53
CA ALA A 144 -13.90 7.98 1.79
C ALA A 144 -14.50 7.17 2.95
N ILE A 145 -15.43 7.79 3.65
CA ILE A 145 -16.24 7.20 4.70
C ILE A 145 -17.73 7.26 4.32
N PRO A 146 -18.51 6.24 4.66
CA PRO A 146 -19.96 6.32 4.52
C PRO A 146 -20.54 7.30 5.55
N CYS A 147 -21.60 8.00 5.18
CA CYS A 147 -22.32 8.92 6.06
C CYS A 147 -23.81 8.61 6.04
N GLN A 148 -24.53 9.07 7.07
CA GLN A 148 -25.98 9.16 6.94
C GLN A 148 -26.34 10.07 5.75
N PRO A 149 -27.42 9.74 4.97
CA PRO A 149 -27.82 10.57 3.82
C PRO A 149 -28.00 12.03 4.22
N TYR A 150 -27.35 12.93 3.51
CA TYR A 150 -27.43 14.37 3.71
C TYR A 150 -27.61 15.08 2.37
N ARG A 151 -28.11 16.32 2.39
CA ARG A 151 -28.41 17.09 1.18
C ARG A 151 -27.37 18.19 0.97
N VAL A 152 -26.85 18.26 -0.25
CA VAL A 152 -25.97 19.35 -0.70
C VAL A 152 -26.58 19.91 -1.99
N ASP A 153 -26.90 21.19 -1.99
CA ASP A 153 -27.53 21.92 -3.13
C ASP A 153 -28.71 21.15 -3.74
N GLY A 154 -29.58 20.60 -2.88
CA GLY A 154 -30.78 19.86 -3.27
C GLY A 154 -30.59 18.40 -3.68
N GLU A 155 -29.34 17.91 -3.85
CA GLU A 155 -29.02 16.51 -4.15
C GLU A 155 -28.64 15.72 -2.88
N THR A 156 -28.92 14.41 -2.86
CA THR A 156 -28.60 13.55 -1.70
C THR A 156 -27.29 12.82 -1.92
N TYR A 157 -26.44 12.83 -0.89
CA TYR A 157 -25.15 12.18 -0.83
C TYR A 157 -25.11 11.22 0.37
N THR A 158 -24.31 10.16 0.27
CA THR A 158 -24.26 9.07 1.25
C THR A 158 -22.85 8.75 1.73
N ALA A 159 -21.86 9.46 1.21
CA ALA A 159 -20.48 9.35 1.67
C ALA A 159 -19.75 10.68 1.49
N VAL A 160 -18.78 10.93 2.35
CA VAL A 160 -17.81 12.00 2.22
C VAL A 160 -16.44 11.42 1.96
N GLY A 161 -15.68 12.01 1.08
CA GLY A 161 -14.36 11.54 0.70
C GLY A 161 -13.40 12.68 0.45
N THR A 162 -12.15 12.32 0.33
CA THR A 162 -11.08 13.22 -0.07
C THR A 162 -10.19 12.54 -1.10
N VAL A 163 -9.62 13.35 -1.98
CA VAL A 163 -8.73 12.87 -3.03
C VAL A 163 -7.37 13.53 -2.87
N TYR A 164 -6.35 12.70 -2.80
CA TYR A 164 -4.95 13.09 -2.80
C TYR A 164 -4.31 12.76 -4.15
N ASN A 165 -3.31 13.53 -4.54
CA ASN A 165 -2.52 13.18 -5.71
C ASN A 165 -1.67 11.91 -5.44
N HIS A 166 -1.19 11.24 -6.50
CA HIS A 166 -0.39 10.02 -6.39
C HIS A 166 0.89 10.20 -5.55
N ALA A 167 1.50 11.39 -5.58
CA ALA A 167 2.70 11.70 -4.82
C ALA A 167 2.49 11.59 -3.29
N LYS A 168 1.26 11.79 -2.81
CA LYS A 168 0.93 11.59 -1.39
C LYS A 168 1.07 10.12 -1.00
N LEU A 169 0.52 9.21 -1.82
CA LEU A 169 0.67 7.76 -1.59
C LEU A 169 2.14 7.32 -1.70
N ASP A 170 2.88 7.86 -2.66
CA ASP A 170 4.33 7.64 -2.78
C ASP A 170 5.07 8.07 -1.49
N SER A 171 4.66 9.20 -0.90
CA SER A 171 5.27 9.68 0.34
C SER A 171 4.95 8.79 1.56
N MET A 172 3.71 8.25 1.62
CA MET A 172 3.28 7.32 2.67
C MET A 172 4.04 5.99 2.62
N LEU A 173 4.33 5.53 1.40
CA LEU A 173 4.98 4.25 1.14
C LEU A 173 6.49 4.41 0.85
N LYS A 174 7.06 5.61 1.09
CA LYS A 174 8.47 5.87 0.84
C LYS A 174 9.36 5.08 1.79
N LEU A 175 10.04 4.07 1.25
CA LEU A 175 11.03 3.31 1.98
C LEU A 175 12.36 4.08 1.99
N LYS A 176 12.86 4.49 3.15
CA LYS A 176 14.17 5.13 3.30
C LYS A 176 15.33 4.12 3.25
N GLY A 177 15.04 2.82 3.39
CA GLY A 177 16.01 1.73 3.32
C GLY A 177 16.27 1.23 1.89
N TYR A 178 17.27 0.36 1.77
CA TYR A 178 17.64 -0.32 0.52
C TYR A 178 17.98 0.60 -0.66
N HIS A 179 18.27 1.88 -0.43
CA HIS A 179 18.75 2.84 -1.46
C HIS A 179 17.91 2.85 -2.75
N GLY A 180 16.57 2.73 -2.63
CA GLY A 180 15.66 2.71 -3.78
C GLY A 180 15.57 1.36 -4.51
N ASN A 181 16.18 0.29 -4.00
CA ASN A 181 16.14 -1.05 -4.58
C ASN A 181 14.98 -1.92 -4.05
N ALA A 182 13.99 -1.33 -3.42
CA ALA A 182 12.79 -2.01 -2.95
C ALA A 182 11.63 -1.78 -3.92
N TYR A 183 10.96 -2.86 -4.28
CA TYR A 183 9.74 -2.86 -5.08
C TYR A 183 8.55 -2.98 -4.15
N LEU A 184 7.65 -2.00 -4.18
CA LEU A 184 6.47 -1.95 -3.33
C LEU A 184 5.21 -2.14 -4.16
N PHE A 185 4.27 -2.91 -3.60
CA PHE A 185 2.97 -3.15 -4.20
C PHE A 185 1.89 -3.09 -3.12
N LEU A 186 0.75 -2.50 -3.45
CA LEU A 186 -0.51 -2.76 -2.76
C LEU A 186 -1.33 -3.70 -3.64
N LEU A 187 -1.90 -4.71 -3.02
CA LEU A 187 -2.78 -5.65 -3.69
C LEU A 187 -4.19 -5.52 -3.12
N ASP A 188 -5.19 -5.74 -3.99
CA ASP A 188 -6.56 -5.94 -3.54
C ASP A 188 -6.78 -7.37 -3.01
N ASN A 189 -8.01 -7.66 -2.57
CA ASN A 189 -8.39 -8.98 -2.05
C ASN A 189 -8.30 -10.11 -3.08
N GLU A 190 -8.17 -9.78 -4.37
CA GLU A 190 -8.06 -10.73 -5.47
C GLU A 190 -6.59 -10.96 -5.87
N GLY A 191 -5.65 -10.25 -5.22
CA GLY A 191 -4.22 -10.31 -5.49
C GLY A 191 -3.80 -9.50 -6.73
N ASN A 192 -4.65 -8.58 -7.19
CA ASN A 192 -4.30 -7.66 -8.26
C ASN A 192 -3.55 -6.46 -7.70
N ILE A 193 -2.57 -5.98 -8.44
CA ILE A 193 -1.80 -4.80 -8.08
C ILE A 193 -2.68 -3.57 -8.23
N THR A 194 -2.86 -2.83 -7.14
CA THR A 194 -3.57 -1.55 -7.10
C THR A 194 -2.61 -0.36 -7.02
N TYR A 195 -1.38 -0.58 -6.57
CA TYR A 195 -0.32 0.42 -6.51
C TYR A 195 1.05 -0.24 -6.63
N THR A 196 2.01 0.46 -7.25
CA THR A 196 3.43 0.12 -7.23
C THR A 196 4.28 1.39 -7.35
N ASN A 197 5.42 1.39 -6.67
CA ASN A 197 6.41 2.48 -6.77
C ASN A 197 7.28 2.39 -8.04
N GLN A 198 7.05 1.40 -8.92
CA GLN A 198 7.90 1.10 -10.08
C GLN A 198 7.56 1.88 -11.34
N SER A 199 6.36 2.44 -11.44
CA SER A 199 5.94 3.08 -12.68
C SER A 199 5.05 4.27 -12.39
N LYS A 200 5.38 5.40 -13.01
CA LYS A 200 4.55 6.61 -13.00
C LYS A 200 3.29 6.48 -13.88
N ASP A 201 3.23 5.47 -14.75
CA ASP A 201 2.20 5.35 -15.79
C ASP A 201 1.20 4.23 -15.53
N VAL A 202 1.03 3.75 -14.29
CA VAL A 202 0.43 2.47 -14.13
C VAL A 202 -0.86 2.48 -13.34
N PHE A 203 -1.94 2.61 -14.06
CA PHE A 203 -3.17 1.92 -13.75
C PHE A 203 -3.04 0.45 -14.16
N PHE A 204 -2.45 -0.39 -13.31
CA PHE A 204 -2.48 -1.84 -13.48
C PHE A 204 -3.87 -2.38 -13.13
N ARG A 205 -4.89 -2.04 -13.92
CA ARG A 205 -6.18 -2.70 -13.79
C ARG A 205 -5.99 -4.17 -14.12
N ASN A 206 -6.27 -5.05 -13.16
CA ASN A 206 -6.30 -6.51 -13.30
C ASN A 206 -4.95 -7.19 -13.57
N TYR A 207 -3.84 -6.63 -13.09
CA TYR A 207 -2.55 -7.30 -13.20
C TYR A 207 -2.20 -8.03 -11.90
N SER A 208 -2.24 -9.37 -11.92
CA SER A 208 -1.90 -10.19 -10.76
C SER A 208 -0.40 -10.15 -10.45
N LEU A 209 -0.03 -9.91 -9.20
CA LEU A 209 1.36 -9.96 -8.73
C LEU A 209 2.00 -11.32 -9.06
N LEU A 210 1.29 -12.41 -8.80
CA LEU A 210 1.81 -13.77 -9.07
C LEU A 210 2.11 -14.00 -10.55
N LYS A 211 1.26 -13.50 -11.47
CA LYS A 211 1.54 -13.55 -12.91
C LYS A 211 2.79 -12.75 -13.26
N HIS A 212 2.99 -11.60 -12.62
CA HIS A 212 4.19 -10.79 -12.82
C HIS A 212 5.46 -11.52 -12.37
N LEU A 213 5.44 -12.09 -11.18
CA LEU A 213 6.57 -12.82 -10.61
C LEU A 213 6.91 -14.09 -11.43
N ARG A 214 5.89 -14.82 -11.91
CA ARG A 214 6.09 -15.96 -12.81
C ARG A 214 6.72 -15.55 -14.14
N LYS A 215 6.18 -14.51 -14.79
CA LYS A 215 6.69 -14.00 -16.07
C LYS A 215 8.13 -13.52 -15.98
N SER A 216 8.51 -12.90 -14.87
CA SER A 216 9.88 -12.44 -14.61
C SER A 216 10.82 -13.55 -14.13
N GLN A 217 10.32 -14.78 -13.97
CA GLN A 217 11.06 -15.92 -13.40
C GLN A 217 11.64 -15.63 -12.00
N ALA A 218 11.00 -14.74 -11.26
CA ALA A 218 11.38 -14.39 -9.88
C ALA A 218 10.90 -15.43 -8.85
N ILE A 219 9.96 -16.30 -9.25
CA ILE A 219 9.32 -17.30 -8.40
C ILE A 219 9.14 -18.61 -9.15
N THR A 220 9.33 -19.74 -8.47
CA THR A 220 8.98 -21.06 -8.96
C THR A 220 7.48 -21.34 -8.81
N GLU A 221 6.95 -22.35 -9.48
CA GLU A 221 5.52 -22.68 -9.40
C GLU A 221 5.09 -23.09 -8.00
N GLY A 222 5.88 -23.91 -7.30
CA GLY A 222 5.58 -24.32 -5.92
C GLY A 222 5.63 -23.16 -4.93
N GLU A 223 6.56 -22.21 -5.09
CA GLU A 223 6.59 -20.99 -4.30
C GLU A 223 5.38 -20.11 -4.60
N ALA A 224 4.94 -20.02 -5.87
CA ALA A 224 3.78 -19.24 -6.25
C ALA A 224 2.48 -19.78 -5.62
N GLU A 225 2.29 -21.11 -5.61
CA GLU A 225 1.14 -21.75 -4.97
C GLU A 225 1.14 -21.51 -3.44
N THR A 226 2.31 -21.60 -2.81
CA THR A 226 2.46 -21.34 -1.37
C THR A 226 2.15 -19.90 -1.05
N LEU A 227 2.72 -18.95 -1.79
CA LEU A 227 2.48 -17.52 -1.62
C LEU A 227 1.01 -17.18 -1.86
N GLN A 228 0.37 -17.77 -2.88
CA GLN A 228 -1.05 -17.56 -3.16
C GLN A 228 -1.94 -17.95 -1.98
N LYS A 229 -1.67 -19.10 -1.35
CA LYS A 229 -2.42 -19.57 -0.16
C LYS A 229 -2.26 -18.60 1.01
N ARG A 230 -1.04 -18.14 1.28
CA ARG A 230 -0.74 -17.20 2.38
C ARG A 230 -1.38 -15.82 2.16
N LEU A 231 -1.29 -15.29 0.93
CA LEU A 231 -1.94 -14.02 0.60
C LEU A 231 -3.47 -14.11 0.71
N ALA A 232 -4.06 -15.23 0.26
CA ALA A 232 -5.51 -15.47 0.40
C ALA A 232 -5.94 -15.61 1.88
N ALA A 233 -5.08 -16.20 2.71
CA ALA A 233 -5.31 -16.30 4.16
C ALA A 233 -4.99 -14.98 4.91
N ARG A 234 -4.54 -13.93 4.21
CA ARG A 234 -4.12 -12.64 4.77
C ARG A 234 -3.06 -12.79 5.87
N GLU A 235 -2.14 -13.73 5.68
CA GLU A 235 -1.02 -13.92 6.59
C GLU A 235 0.00 -12.80 6.45
N GLN A 236 0.77 -12.58 7.52
CA GLN A 236 1.98 -11.76 7.52
C GLN A 236 3.21 -12.67 7.45
N GLY A 237 4.22 -12.27 6.70
CA GLY A 237 5.45 -13.05 6.65
C GLY A 237 6.50 -12.56 5.67
N VAL A 238 7.58 -13.35 5.58
CA VAL A 238 8.69 -13.12 4.65
C VAL A 238 9.09 -14.43 4.00
N GLU A 239 9.12 -14.45 2.68
CA GLU A 239 9.63 -15.55 1.88
C GLU A 239 10.97 -15.19 1.24
N LEU A 240 11.85 -16.18 1.11
CA LEU A 240 12.98 -16.10 0.21
C LEU A 240 12.60 -16.82 -1.09
N LEU A 241 12.45 -16.07 -2.17
CA LEU A 241 12.12 -16.59 -3.49
C LEU A 241 13.40 -17.04 -4.20
N GLY A 242 13.41 -18.28 -4.68
CA GLY A 242 14.57 -18.94 -5.27
C GLY A 242 14.63 -18.90 -6.79
N GLY A 243 13.88 -18.03 -7.48
CA GLY A 243 13.86 -17.92 -8.93
C GLY A 243 15.23 -17.59 -9.55
N LYS A 244 15.25 -17.06 -10.77
CA LYS A 244 16.47 -16.74 -11.51
C LYS A 244 17.47 -15.85 -10.75
N SER A 245 16.93 -15.00 -9.87
CA SER A 245 17.70 -14.23 -8.88
C SER A 245 16.96 -14.32 -7.56
N PRO A 246 17.64 -14.55 -6.42
CA PRO A 246 16.96 -14.66 -5.13
C PRO A 246 16.47 -13.28 -4.64
N TYR A 247 15.22 -13.24 -4.13
CA TYR A 247 14.60 -12.06 -3.56
C TYR A 247 14.00 -12.39 -2.19
N TYR A 248 14.09 -11.46 -1.25
CA TYR A 248 13.17 -11.43 -0.11
C TYR A 248 11.86 -10.79 -0.52
N LEU A 249 10.75 -11.46 -0.23
CA LEU A 249 9.40 -10.95 -0.39
C LEU A 249 8.74 -10.89 0.98
N GLY A 250 8.53 -9.69 1.50
CA GLY A 250 7.75 -9.47 2.71
C GLY A 250 6.31 -9.09 2.36
N TYR A 251 5.36 -9.57 3.16
CA TYR A 251 3.94 -9.31 2.97
C TYR A 251 3.24 -9.11 4.31
N CYS A 252 2.28 -8.17 4.33
CA CYS A 252 1.52 -7.83 5.52
C CYS A 252 0.12 -7.35 5.13
N PRO A 253 -0.95 -7.79 5.82
CA PRO A 253 -2.28 -7.28 5.59
C PRO A 253 -2.41 -5.84 6.07
N ILE A 254 -3.18 -5.04 5.33
CA ILE A 254 -3.63 -3.70 5.71
C ILE A 254 -5.11 -3.81 6.05
N GLU A 255 -5.46 -3.58 7.30
CA GLU A 255 -6.83 -3.75 7.76
C GLU A 255 -7.72 -2.55 7.41
N SER A 256 -7.18 -1.34 7.44
CA SER A 256 -7.93 -0.09 7.17
C SER A 256 -8.62 -0.04 5.81
N ASN A 257 -8.14 -0.78 4.81
CA ASN A 257 -8.71 -0.81 3.46
C ASN A 257 -8.74 -2.21 2.82
N HIS A 258 -8.54 -3.26 3.62
CA HIS A 258 -8.51 -4.66 3.20
C HIS A 258 -7.53 -4.97 2.05
N SER A 259 -6.41 -4.24 1.98
CA SER A 259 -5.32 -4.49 1.01
C SER A 259 -4.23 -5.38 1.62
N MET A 260 -3.30 -5.82 0.76
CA MET A 260 -2.04 -6.43 1.18
C MET A 260 -0.87 -5.54 0.75
N LEU A 261 0.03 -5.23 1.67
CA LEU A 261 1.30 -4.58 1.37
C LEU A 261 2.34 -5.66 1.04
N ILE A 262 3.02 -5.48 -0.08
CA ILE A 262 4.11 -6.36 -0.51
C ILE A 262 5.36 -5.51 -0.70
N CYS A 263 6.48 -6.00 -0.18
CA CYS A 263 7.79 -5.43 -0.42
C CYS A 263 8.72 -6.51 -0.96
N ILE A 264 9.40 -6.25 -2.06
CA ILE A 264 10.34 -7.18 -2.70
C ILE A 264 11.70 -6.50 -2.81
N VAL A 265 12.75 -7.17 -2.30
CA VAL A 265 14.13 -6.68 -2.34
C VAL A 265 15.05 -7.81 -2.78
N LYS A 266 16.03 -7.51 -3.66
CA LYS A 266 17.05 -8.49 -4.03
C LYS A 266 17.82 -8.97 -2.78
N LYS A 267 18.03 -10.28 -2.66
CA LYS A 267 18.74 -10.88 -1.53
C LYS A 267 20.08 -10.20 -1.27
N GLY A 268 20.89 -9.98 -2.31
CA GLY A 268 22.21 -9.35 -2.15
C GLY A 268 22.15 -7.92 -1.61
N VAL A 269 21.08 -7.16 -1.88
CA VAL A 269 20.89 -5.80 -1.33
C VAL A 269 20.66 -5.88 0.18
N VAL A 270 19.78 -6.78 0.63
CA VAL A 270 19.49 -6.97 2.06
C VAL A 270 20.74 -7.44 2.80
N ASP A 271 21.43 -8.45 2.26
CA ASP A 271 22.64 -9.04 2.87
C ASP A 271 23.77 -8.01 2.98
N ASN A 272 23.97 -7.15 1.97
CA ASN A 272 24.97 -6.08 2.02
C ASN A 272 24.62 -5.03 3.08
N THR A 273 23.35 -4.60 3.14
CA THR A 273 22.88 -3.66 4.15
C THR A 273 23.11 -4.18 5.56
N LEU A 274 22.81 -5.46 5.82
CA LEU A 274 23.08 -6.10 7.11
C LEU A 274 24.59 -6.12 7.45
N THR A 275 25.43 -6.40 6.47
CA THR A 275 26.89 -6.41 6.65
C THR A 275 27.44 -5.02 6.98
N GLU A 276 26.90 -3.95 6.35
CA GLU A 276 27.27 -2.57 6.65
C GLU A 276 26.84 -2.17 8.08
N TYR A 277 25.64 -2.53 8.52
CA TYR A 277 25.19 -2.29 9.90
C TYR A 277 26.06 -3.02 10.92
N GLN A 278 26.41 -4.28 10.66
CA GLN A 278 27.28 -5.05 11.55
C GLN A 278 28.67 -4.42 11.68
N LYS A 279 29.25 -3.92 10.60
CA LYS A 279 30.52 -3.19 10.63
C LYS A 279 30.41 -1.87 11.42
N ALA A 280 29.30 -1.14 11.26
CA ALA A 280 29.10 0.12 11.98
C ALA A 280 28.92 -0.05 13.50
N VAL A 281 28.37 -1.19 13.95
CA VAL A 281 28.15 -1.51 15.37
C VAL A 281 29.37 -2.16 16.02
N SER A 282 30.30 -2.69 15.22
CA SER A 282 31.50 -3.37 15.72
C SER A 282 32.69 -2.42 16.02
N PHE A 283 32.49 -1.12 15.89
CA PHE A 283 33.39 -0.04 16.30
C PHE A 283 32.86 0.61 17.59
#